data_74776564eb916fe511598a362893bb8d
#
_entry.id   74776564eb916fe511598a362893bb8d
#
_cell.length_a   1.000
_cell.length_b   1.000
_cell.length_c   1.000
_cell.angle_alpha   90.00
_cell.angle_beta   90.00
_cell.angle_gamma   90.00
#
_symmetry.space_group_name_H-M   'P 1'
#
loop_
_entity.id
_entity.type
_entity.pdbx_description
1 polymer ?
#
loop_
_entity_poly.entity_id
_entity_poly.type
_entity_poly.pdbx_seq_one_letter_code
_entity_poly.pdbx_strand_id
1 'polypeptide(L)'
;MPIPRRLALAAAVPLVLAACVLPTLAPSVAAAPSLTFAPNVTVYSGNYGEPGLAFHEQNVYVTTPGDGGAVWGVSRDDGKTFEKRPTVKPPAGQTQGVASGSDSDVATGPDGTVYVGDLTIDGIEVSRSVDGGKTFPQQVFLATDAAADREWLAVDGSGDEAIVYVAWHELASGTMLLKRSTDGGKTFDTVPHLLYSQGTTAGESARNGTSIGSVSTDGKGHVYVSYGVTRLDTTGTQYVTPTISQIVVAVSGDYGVTWKDVTVNPGYADANYGNFWMATAVDQAGIVYATYSGRDHDATDPMRVYLQASSDFGNTWTEPFVVSPEGGNSLFGWVAGGGPGVAVVAWYHTDAADKNVPDITWVTQVAQVRGLAGTTAGTGAGTGTATGAAKAAAAAASPVVYRGTASDHVMHTGGICTFGILCGVIPNTSDDRSLLDFFKVTVAPDGMAAVVFSDNGDGRKDVTFAKQNGGPSAFTAKPPSTGGRPPGSGGSGGSGSGSGGSGGGGSLPATGLDTATLLGAAGLLLAAAAVLRRRAVGR
;
A
#
# COMPACT_ATOMS: atom_id res chain seq x y z
N MET A 1 -104.37 -16.48 -31.80
CA MET A 1 -103.28 -15.87 -32.62
C MET A 1 -102.91 -14.53 -31.99
N PRO A 2 -101.76 -14.37 -31.31
CA PRO A 2 -101.32 -13.06 -30.91
C PRO A 2 -100.04 -12.68 -31.67
N ILE A 3 -99.93 -11.41 -32.00
CA ILE A 3 -98.91 -10.72 -32.76
C ILE A 3 -97.74 -10.39 -31.84
N PRO A 4 -96.50 -10.58 -32.21
CA PRO A 4 -95.35 -10.24 -31.37
C PRO A 4 -94.96 -8.75 -31.47
N ARG A 5 -94.76 -8.14 -30.31
CA ARG A 5 -94.16 -6.81 -30.15
C ARG A 5 -92.67 -6.82 -30.43
N ARG A 6 -92.22 -5.93 -31.32
CA ARG A 6 -90.83 -5.66 -31.59
C ARG A 6 -90.23 -4.77 -30.47
N LEU A 7 -89.18 -5.24 -29.80
CA LEU A 7 -88.36 -4.44 -28.93
C LEU A 7 -87.29 -3.72 -29.79
N ALA A 8 -87.22 -2.41 -29.65
CA ALA A 8 -86.10 -1.61 -30.20
C ALA A 8 -84.94 -1.68 -29.27
N LEU A 9 -83.80 -2.16 -29.79
CA LEU A 9 -82.49 -2.17 -29.08
C LEU A 9 -81.80 -0.84 -29.37
N ALA A 10 -81.59 0.00 -28.32
CA ALA A 10 -80.76 1.19 -28.37
C ALA A 10 -79.30 0.77 -28.23
N ALA A 11 -78.52 1.02 -29.25
CA ALA A 11 -77.06 0.80 -29.20
C ALA A 11 -76.38 1.95 -28.49
N ALA A 12 -75.83 1.65 -27.30
CA ALA A 12 -74.94 2.56 -26.60
C ALA A 12 -73.49 2.43 -27.19
N VAL A 13 -72.93 3.51 -27.74
CA VAL A 13 -71.55 3.60 -28.21
C VAL A 13 -70.68 3.94 -26.98
N PRO A 14 -69.70 3.12 -26.61
CA PRO A 14 -68.77 3.49 -25.56
C PRO A 14 -67.76 4.53 -26.09
N LEU A 15 -67.70 5.67 -25.42
CA LEU A 15 -66.69 6.69 -25.63
C LEU A 15 -65.38 6.19 -24.99
N VAL A 16 -64.44 5.72 -25.79
CA VAL A 16 -63.08 5.35 -25.33
C VAL A 16 -62.26 6.64 -25.19
N LEU A 17 -62.08 7.10 -23.94
CA LEU A 17 -61.09 8.12 -23.62
C LEU A 17 -59.68 7.47 -23.74
N ALA A 18 -58.97 7.77 -24.80
CA ALA A 18 -57.56 7.47 -24.92
C ALA A 18 -56.77 8.40 -23.94
N ALA A 19 -56.42 7.85 -22.79
CA ALA A 19 -55.44 8.52 -21.91
C ALA A 19 -54.05 8.49 -22.59
N CYS A 20 -53.60 9.63 -23.09
CA CYS A 20 -52.19 9.82 -23.48
C CYS A 20 -51.30 9.66 -22.26
N VAL A 21 -50.78 8.47 -22.05
CA VAL A 21 -49.64 8.27 -21.11
C VAL A 21 -48.43 8.89 -21.75
N LEU A 22 -48.08 10.10 -21.30
CA LEU A 22 -46.78 10.68 -21.61
C LEU A 22 -45.72 9.78 -20.96
N PRO A 23 -44.70 9.30 -21.70
CA PRO A 23 -43.62 8.58 -21.09
C PRO A 23 -42.92 9.52 -20.08
N THR A 24 -43.03 9.18 -18.79
CA THR A 24 -42.18 9.81 -17.78
C THR A 24 -40.75 9.44 -18.15
N LEU A 25 -39.97 10.42 -18.66
CA LEU A 25 -38.53 10.31 -18.79
C LEU A 25 -38.02 9.97 -17.39
N ALA A 26 -37.59 8.72 -17.21
CA ALA A 26 -36.81 8.36 -16.02
C ALA A 26 -35.64 9.35 -15.92
N PRO A 27 -35.36 9.91 -14.73
CA PRO A 27 -34.19 10.79 -14.60
C PRO A 27 -32.98 9.99 -15.05
N SER A 28 -32.25 10.49 -16.04
CA SER A 28 -30.98 9.93 -16.42
C SER A 28 -30.10 9.96 -15.17
N VAL A 29 -29.80 8.80 -14.62
CA VAL A 29 -28.76 8.67 -13.60
C VAL A 29 -27.50 9.21 -14.28
N ALA A 30 -27.06 10.40 -13.89
CA ALA A 30 -25.81 10.92 -14.36
C ALA A 30 -24.74 9.86 -14.04
N ALA A 31 -24.01 9.41 -15.05
CA ALA A 31 -22.91 8.49 -14.84
C ALA A 31 -22.03 9.07 -13.72
N ALA A 32 -21.68 8.24 -12.73
CA ALA A 32 -20.79 8.69 -11.66
C ALA A 32 -19.53 9.27 -12.31
N PRO A 33 -19.06 10.46 -11.91
CA PRO A 33 -17.90 11.08 -12.52
C PRO A 33 -16.73 10.12 -12.42
N SER A 34 -16.16 9.75 -13.56
CA SER A 34 -15.04 8.84 -13.66
C SER A 34 -13.72 9.60 -13.51
N LEU A 35 -12.69 8.90 -13.02
CA LEU A 35 -11.32 9.37 -13.11
C LEU A 35 -10.85 9.16 -14.55
N THR A 36 -10.14 10.14 -15.10
CA THR A 36 -9.43 9.99 -16.38
C THR A 36 -7.95 10.24 -16.18
N PHE A 37 -7.14 9.60 -17.02
CA PHE A 37 -5.69 9.63 -16.94
C PHE A 37 -5.09 10.17 -18.23
N ALA A 38 -3.96 10.85 -18.13
CA ALA A 38 -3.16 11.27 -19.27
C ALA A 38 -2.54 10.03 -19.95
N PRO A 39 -2.10 10.13 -21.23
CA PRO A 39 -1.36 9.05 -21.86
C PRO A 39 -0.19 8.58 -20.99
N ASN A 40 0.03 7.27 -20.98
CA ASN A 40 1.06 6.66 -20.17
C ASN A 40 2.46 7.09 -20.60
N VAL A 41 3.37 7.20 -19.65
CA VAL A 41 4.75 7.61 -19.86
C VAL A 41 5.69 6.51 -19.37
N THR A 42 6.54 5.99 -20.25
CA THR A 42 7.58 5.03 -19.87
C THR A 42 8.64 5.74 -19.02
N VAL A 43 8.84 5.26 -17.80
CA VAL A 43 9.88 5.72 -16.89
C VAL A 43 11.18 5.00 -17.19
N TYR A 44 11.10 3.68 -17.34
CA TYR A 44 12.24 2.80 -17.51
C TYR A 44 11.86 1.57 -18.35
N SER A 45 12.76 1.16 -19.26
CA SER A 45 12.59 -0.04 -20.09
C SER A 45 13.69 -1.05 -19.80
N GLY A 46 13.39 -2.33 -19.76
CA GLY A 46 14.40 -3.38 -19.63
C GLY A 46 14.11 -4.46 -18.60
N ASN A 47 12.86 -4.86 -18.39
CA ASN A 47 12.48 -5.97 -17.51
C ASN A 47 12.52 -5.62 -16.01
N TYR A 48 11.92 -4.50 -15.67
CA TYR A 48 11.85 -3.98 -14.32
C TYR A 48 10.42 -4.03 -13.79
N GLY A 49 10.27 -4.10 -12.47
CA GLY A 49 8.99 -4.12 -11.75
C GLY A 49 9.15 -3.57 -10.34
N GLU A 50 8.15 -3.73 -9.50
CA GLU A 50 8.15 -3.30 -8.10
C GLU A 50 8.60 -1.84 -7.91
N PRO A 51 7.97 -0.89 -8.62
CA PRO A 51 8.45 0.49 -8.62
C PRO A 51 8.10 1.22 -7.32
N GLY A 52 9.07 1.93 -6.74
CA GLY A 52 8.86 2.98 -5.76
C GLY A 52 8.39 4.27 -6.41
N LEU A 53 7.62 5.12 -5.69
CA LEU A 53 7.10 6.39 -6.19
C LEU A 53 7.06 7.44 -5.09
N ALA A 54 7.66 8.60 -5.34
CA ALA A 54 7.58 9.76 -4.46
C ALA A 54 7.50 11.06 -5.26
N PHE A 55 6.94 12.09 -4.63
CA PHE A 55 6.80 13.44 -5.18
C PHE A 55 7.41 14.48 -4.25
N HIS A 56 8.03 15.48 -4.84
CA HIS A 56 8.28 16.76 -4.18
C HIS A 56 7.99 17.87 -5.18
N GLU A 57 6.96 18.68 -4.90
CA GLU A 57 6.44 19.67 -5.83
C GLU A 57 6.10 19.04 -7.20
N GLN A 58 6.69 19.53 -8.30
CA GLN A 58 6.51 18.97 -9.65
C GLN A 58 7.51 17.84 -9.98
N ASN A 59 8.44 17.55 -9.07
CA ASN A 59 9.42 16.49 -9.29
C ASN A 59 8.81 15.15 -8.92
N VAL A 60 8.99 14.16 -9.79
CA VAL A 60 8.57 12.78 -9.58
C VAL A 60 9.80 11.89 -9.57
N TYR A 61 9.89 11.05 -8.55
CA TYR A 61 10.97 10.10 -8.37
C TYR A 61 10.40 8.69 -8.41
N VAL A 62 10.95 7.85 -9.29
CA VAL A 62 10.53 6.45 -9.45
C VAL A 62 11.76 5.58 -9.38
N THR A 63 11.78 4.63 -8.44
CA THR A 63 12.82 3.60 -8.34
C THR A 63 12.29 2.27 -8.84
N THR A 64 13.18 1.37 -9.19
CA THR A 64 12.86 -0.01 -9.53
C THR A 64 14.12 -0.88 -9.35
N PRO A 65 13.99 -2.17 -9.02
CA PRO A 65 15.11 -3.10 -9.01
C PRO A 65 15.86 -3.08 -10.34
N GLY A 66 17.19 -3.16 -10.29
CA GLY A 66 18.01 -3.17 -11.50
C GLY A 66 19.32 -3.89 -11.30
N ASP A 67 20.05 -4.15 -12.40
CA ASP A 67 21.35 -4.80 -12.34
C ASP A 67 22.36 -3.92 -11.58
N GLY A 68 22.73 -4.35 -10.39
CA GLY A 68 23.73 -3.67 -9.57
C GLY A 68 23.19 -2.59 -8.64
N GLY A 69 21.93 -2.68 -8.24
CA GLY A 69 21.26 -1.79 -7.28
C GLY A 69 20.05 -1.08 -7.89
N ALA A 70 19.38 -0.24 -7.09
CA ALA A 70 18.23 0.52 -7.52
C ALA A 70 18.55 1.39 -8.74
N VAL A 71 17.79 1.21 -9.81
CA VAL A 71 17.75 2.13 -10.94
C VAL A 71 16.55 3.06 -10.79
N TRP A 72 16.61 4.23 -11.38
CA TRP A 72 15.56 5.20 -11.15
C TRP A 72 15.38 6.21 -12.28
N GLY A 73 14.17 6.76 -12.33
CA GLY A 73 13.81 7.83 -13.24
C GLY A 73 13.37 9.08 -12.47
N VAL A 74 13.74 10.24 -12.98
CA VAL A 74 13.35 11.52 -12.41
C VAL A 74 12.61 12.34 -13.45
N SER A 75 11.39 12.79 -13.12
CA SER A 75 10.68 13.81 -13.87
C SER A 75 10.85 15.16 -13.17
N ARG A 76 10.97 16.24 -13.97
CA ARG A 76 11.00 17.63 -13.50
C ARG A 76 9.80 18.44 -13.99
N ASP A 77 8.89 17.78 -14.67
CA ASP A 77 7.75 18.38 -15.39
C ASP A 77 6.43 17.68 -15.06
N ASP A 78 6.31 17.21 -13.80
CA ASP A 78 5.08 16.62 -13.27
C ASP A 78 4.71 15.28 -13.95
N GLY A 79 5.73 14.48 -14.28
CA GLY A 79 5.57 13.14 -14.86
C GLY A 79 5.36 13.12 -16.37
N LYS A 80 5.51 14.24 -17.07
CA LYS A 80 5.35 14.29 -18.54
C LYS A 80 6.53 13.68 -19.28
N THR A 81 7.73 13.81 -18.72
CA THR A 81 8.95 13.15 -19.21
C THR A 81 9.80 12.65 -18.07
N PHE A 82 10.54 11.58 -18.30
CA PHE A 82 11.46 11.03 -17.30
C PHE A 82 12.89 10.97 -17.83
N GLU A 83 13.81 11.41 -17.00
CA GLU A 83 15.23 11.24 -17.21
C GLU A 83 15.68 9.99 -16.45
N LYS A 84 16.23 9.02 -17.19
CA LYS A 84 16.83 7.82 -16.61
C LYS A 84 18.12 8.18 -15.87
N ARG A 85 18.25 7.72 -14.65
CA ARG A 85 19.40 7.96 -13.79
C ARG A 85 20.20 6.69 -13.58
N PRO A 86 21.52 6.78 -13.42
CA PRO A 86 22.35 5.64 -13.05
C PRO A 86 22.00 5.19 -11.63
N THR A 87 22.33 3.93 -11.33
CA THR A 87 22.28 3.37 -9.98
C THR A 87 22.94 4.32 -8.97
N VAL A 88 22.29 4.51 -7.83
CA VAL A 88 22.88 5.26 -6.72
C VAL A 88 24.12 4.52 -6.23
N LYS A 89 25.22 5.23 -6.11
CA LYS A 89 26.49 4.66 -5.63
C LYS A 89 26.94 5.38 -4.38
N PRO A 90 27.55 4.66 -3.43
CA PRO A 90 28.12 5.29 -2.24
C PRO A 90 29.18 6.30 -2.61
N PRO A 91 29.40 7.31 -1.78
CA PRO A 91 30.54 8.19 -1.88
C PRO A 91 31.87 7.42 -1.87
N ALA A 92 32.88 7.96 -2.55
CA ALA A 92 34.19 7.34 -2.63
C ALA A 92 34.75 7.07 -1.22
N GLY A 93 35.16 5.83 -0.97
CA GLY A 93 35.76 5.39 0.29
C GLY A 93 34.72 4.90 1.33
N GLN A 94 33.42 4.90 1.04
CA GLN A 94 32.40 4.21 1.84
C GLN A 94 32.22 2.76 1.35
N THR A 95 31.92 1.89 2.30
CA THR A 95 31.59 0.49 1.98
C THR A 95 30.22 0.46 1.32
N GLN A 96 30.14 -0.19 0.18
CA GLN A 96 28.87 -0.50 -0.49
C GLN A 96 28.50 -1.93 -0.16
N GLY A 97 27.22 -2.19 0.06
CA GLY A 97 26.71 -3.54 0.06
C GLY A 97 26.95 -4.24 -1.29
N VAL A 98 26.88 -5.55 -1.28
CA VAL A 98 27.03 -6.32 -2.51
C VAL A 98 25.77 -6.17 -3.34
N ALA A 99 25.87 -5.42 -4.43
CA ALA A 99 24.75 -5.16 -5.33
C ALA A 99 24.02 -6.44 -5.75
N SER A 100 22.69 -6.44 -5.66
CA SER A 100 21.88 -7.62 -5.92
C SER A 100 20.93 -7.50 -7.11
N GLY A 101 20.58 -6.29 -7.53
CA GLY A 101 19.45 -6.07 -8.45
C GLY A 101 18.11 -6.42 -7.80
N SER A 102 18.00 -6.16 -6.50
CA SER A 102 16.84 -6.49 -5.67
C SER A 102 15.94 -5.27 -5.45
N ASP A 103 15.05 -5.36 -4.49
CA ASP A 103 14.03 -4.36 -4.20
C ASP A 103 14.58 -2.97 -3.94
N SER A 104 13.74 -1.99 -4.16
CA SER A 104 14.07 -0.59 -3.88
C SER A 104 12.84 0.21 -3.51
N ASP A 105 13.04 1.26 -2.72
CA ASP A 105 11.99 2.22 -2.41
C ASP A 105 12.53 3.66 -2.44
N VAL A 106 11.62 4.63 -2.59
CA VAL A 106 11.95 6.04 -2.58
C VAL A 106 10.95 6.81 -1.72
N ALA A 107 11.46 7.72 -0.90
CA ALA A 107 10.67 8.67 -0.13
C ALA A 107 11.26 10.08 -0.24
N THR A 108 10.42 11.09 -0.03
CA THR A 108 10.85 12.49 -0.05
C THR A 108 10.40 13.19 1.23
N GLY A 109 11.30 13.98 1.80
CA GLY A 109 10.94 14.93 2.86
C GLY A 109 10.20 16.15 2.29
N PRO A 110 9.45 16.89 3.13
CA PRO A 110 8.76 18.12 2.72
C PRO A 110 9.70 19.22 2.19
N ASP A 111 10.98 19.15 2.52
CA ASP A 111 12.04 20.06 2.05
C ASP A 111 12.69 19.64 0.72
N GLY A 112 12.22 18.54 0.12
CA GLY A 112 12.76 18.00 -1.13
C GLY A 112 13.99 17.10 -0.95
N THR A 113 14.37 16.76 0.27
CA THR A 113 15.35 15.70 0.52
C THR A 113 14.82 14.37 -0.01
N VAL A 114 15.62 13.67 -0.82
CA VAL A 114 15.26 12.39 -1.42
C VAL A 114 16.03 11.28 -0.71
N TYR A 115 15.32 10.24 -0.33
CA TYR A 115 15.86 9.03 0.26
C TYR A 115 15.58 7.86 -0.67
N VAL A 116 16.61 7.07 -0.97
CA VAL A 116 16.48 5.84 -1.77
C VAL A 116 16.95 4.68 -0.90
N GLY A 117 16.05 3.72 -0.69
CA GLY A 117 16.36 2.40 -0.14
C GLY A 117 16.79 1.46 -1.24
N ASP A 118 17.72 0.59 -0.95
CA ASP A 118 18.23 -0.42 -1.88
C ASP A 118 18.54 -1.71 -1.12
N LEU A 119 17.94 -2.79 -1.53
CA LEU A 119 18.22 -4.11 -0.98
C LEU A 119 19.46 -4.68 -1.66
N THR A 120 20.45 -5.00 -0.86
CA THR A 120 21.71 -5.61 -1.29
C THR A 120 21.77 -7.10 -0.89
N ILE A 121 22.76 -7.85 -1.38
CA ILE A 121 22.92 -9.27 -0.98
C ILE A 121 23.15 -9.42 0.53
N ASP A 122 23.80 -8.46 1.13
CA ASP A 122 24.27 -8.46 2.51
C ASP A 122 23.48 -7.51 3.44
N GLY A 123 22.41 -6.87 2.93
CA GLY A 123 21.52 -6.06 3.78
C GLY A 123 20.81 -4.94 3.05
N ILE A 124 20.54 -3.85 3.75
CA ILE A 124 19.78 -2.69 3.28
C ILE A 124 20.65 -1.44 3.34
N GLU A 125 20.65 -0.67 2.28
CA GLU A 125 21.30 0.63 2.21
C GLU A 125 20.26 1.75 2.05
N VAL A 126 20.53 2.90 2.69
CA VAL A 126 19.76 4.12 2.47
C VAL A 126 20.66 5.24 2.02
N SER A 127 20.37 5.77 0.86
CA SER A 127 21.07 6.90 0.25
C SER A 127 20.26 8.18 0.38
N ARG A 128 20.90 9.29 0.73
CA ARG A 128 20.28 10.60 0.96
C ARG A 128 20.80 11.63 -0.03
N SER A 129 19.90 12.39 -0.64
CA SER A 129 20.16 13.54 -1.50
C SER A 129 19.42 14.78 -1.01
N VAL A 130 20.12 15.91 -0.96
CA VAL A 130 19.52 17.22 -0.60
C VAL A 130 19.42 18.17 -1.81
N ASP A 131 19.79 17.71 -2.98
CA ASP A 131 19.80 18.49 -4.23
C ASP A 131 18.78 17.97 -5.27
N GLY A 132 17.74 17.29 -4.77
CA GLY A 132 16.67 16.72 -5.59
C GLY A 132 17.12 15.51 -6.41
N GLY A 133 17.98 14.67 -5.86
CA GLY A 133 18.44 13.43 -6.48
C GLY A 133 19.51 13.63 -7.55
N LYS A 134 20.22 14.76 -7.56
CA LYS A 134 21.35 14.95 -8.48
C LYS A 134 22.60 14.25 -7.98
N THR A 135 22.85 14.35 -6.66
CA THR A 135 23.94 13.67 -5.99
C THR A 135 23.47 13.01 -4.70
N PHE A 136 24.15 11.95 -4.30
CA PHE A 136 23.92 11.22 -3.04
C PHE A 136 25.24 11.22 -2.23
N PRO A 137 25.52 12.31 -1.50
CA PRO A 137 26.76 12.44 -0.74
C PRO A 137 26.80 11.56 0.51
N GLN A 138 25.69 10.91 0.85
CA GLN A 138 25.57 10.10 2.04
C GLN A 138 24.80 8.81 1.74
N GLN A 139 25.36 7.70 2.22
CA GLN A 139 24.75 6.39 2.22
C GLN A 139 25.00 5.73 3.58
N VAL A 140 24.00 5.05 4.12
CA VAL A 140 24.08 4.33 5.39
C VAL A 140 23.67 2.89 5.16
N PHE A 141 24.51 1.96 5.57
CA PHE A 141 24.20 0.54 5.58
C PHE A 141 23.49 0.18 6.90
N LEU A 142 22.26 -0.33 6.81
CA LEU A 142 21.38 -0.51 7.97
C LEU A 142 21.42 -1.91 8.58
N ALA A 143 21.50 -2.92 7.73
CA ALA A 143 21.43 -4.30 8.14
C ALA A 143 22.56 -5.09 7.49
N THR A 144 23.13 -5.99 8.26
CA THR A 144 24.20 -6.92 7.84
C THR A 144 23.65 -8.33 7.68
N ASP A 145 22.35 -8.47 7.42
CA ASP A 145 21.68 -9.77 7.31
C ASP A 145 21.31 -10.07 5.86
N ALA A 146 21.89 -11.12 5.33
CA ALA A 146 21.58 -11.60 3.97
C ALA A 146 20.17 -12.17 3.81
N ALA A 147 19.40 -12.24 4.88
CA ALA A 147 18.02 -12.67 4.90
C ALA A 147 17.03 -11.50 4.92
N ALA A 148 17.51 -10.26 4.97
CA ALA A 148 16.65 -9.08 4.84
C ALA A 148 15.96 -9.08 3.48
N ASP A 149 14.67 -8.76 3.47
CA ASP A 149 13.85 -8.68 2.27
C ASP A 149 12.84 -7.56 2.40
N ARG A 150 12.61 -6.88 1.31
CA ARG A 150 11.64 -5.79 1.11
C ARG A 150 11.70 -4.67 2.15
N GLU A 151 12.51 -3.67 1.88
CA GLU A 151 12.55 -2.43 2.65
C GLU A 151 11.48 -1.43 2.19
N TRP A 152 10.89 -0.75 3.17
CA TRP A 152 9.92 0.32 2.98
C TRP A 152 10.35 1.57 3.71
N LEU A 153 10.24 2.73 3.04
CA LEU A 153 10.63 4.01 3.59
C LEU A 153 9.44 4.92 3.88
N ALA A 154 9.54 5.66 4.99
CA ALA A 154 8.71 6.84 5.24
C ALA A 154 9.55 7.94 5.87
N VAL A 155 9.13 9.19 5.66
CA VAL A 155 9.81 10.37 6.20
C VAL A 155 8.81 11.25 6.92
N ASP A 156 9.18 11.71 8.11
CA ASP A 156 8.43 12.61 8.94
C ASP A 156 9.27 13.85 9.26
N GLY A 157 8.74 15.04 9.02
CA GLY A 157 9.49 16.28 9.17
C GLY A 157 10.46 16.56 8.04
N SER A 158 11.43 17.45 8.28
CA SER A 158 12.35 17.95 7.25
C SER A 158 13.72 18.31 7.82
N GLY A 159 14.71 18.38 6.93
CA GLY A 159 16.09 18.75 7.26
C GLY A 159 16.79 17.75 8.15
N ASP A 160 17.66 18.26 9.01
CA ASP A 160 18.44 17.45 9.93
C ASP A 160 17.65 16.93 11.14
N GLU A 161 16.41 17.36 11.30
CA GLU A 161 15.49 16.89 12.35
C GLU A 161 14.43 15.93 11.78
N ALA A 162 14.49 15.60 10.50
CA ALA A 162 13.59 14.64 9.91
C ALA A 162 13.79 13.26 10.52
N ILE A 163 12.67 12.56 10.75
CA ILE A 163 12.70 11.16 11.14
C ILE A 163 12.50 10.32 9.89
N VAL A 164 13.45 9.45 9.62
CA VAL A 164 13.39 8.52 8.50
C VAL A 164 13.18 7.12 9.05
N TYR A 165 12.14 6.45 8.58
CA TYR A 165 11.80 5.08 8.97
C TYR A 165 12.14 4.14 7.84
N VAL A 166 12.74 3.01 8.18
CA VAL A 166 13.01 1.90 7.26
C VAL A 166 12.53 0.61 7.91
N ALA A 167 11.53 -0.01 7.33
CA ALA A 167 10.96 -1.25 7.80
C ALA A 167 11.23 -2.38 6.80
N TRP A 168 11.53 -3.57 7.28
CA TRP A 168 11.79 -4.76 6.47
C TRP A 168 11.42 -6.03 7.23
N HIS A 169 11.44 -7.17 6.54
CA HIS A 169 11.33 -8.45 7.20
C HIS A 169 12.55 -9.34 6.94
N GLU A 170 12.78 -10.25 7.85
CA GLU A 170 13.80 -11.28 7.76
C GLU A 170 13.18 -12.57 7.25
N LEU A 171 13.53 -12.99 6.04
CA LEU A 171 12.97 -14.20 5.41
C LEU A 171 13.20 -15.47 6.22
N ALA A 172 14.35 -15.57 6.90
CA ALA A 172 14.72 -16.78 7.63
C ALA A 172 13.94 -16.94 8.94
N SER A 173 13.62 -15.85 9.61
CA SER A 173 12.96 -15.85 10.93
C SER A 173 11.49 -15.43 10.87
N GLY A 174 11.03 -14.83 9.77
CA GLY A 174 9.73 -14.15 9.68
C GLY A 174 9.62 -12.93 10.60
N THR A 175 10.75 -12.38 11.04
CA THR A 175 10.80 -11.24 11.96
C THR A 175 10.63 -9.95 11.18
N MET A 176 9.77 -9.06 11.67
CA MET A 176 9.57 -7.74 11.09
C MET A 176 10.26 -6.69 11.93
N LEU A 177 11.08 -5.89 11.28
CA LEU A 177 12.01 -4.98 11.89
C LEU A 177 11.83 -3.56 11.34
N LEU A 178 12.21 -2.58 12.17
CA LEU A 178 12.29 -1.19 11.76
C LEU A 178 13.52 -0.54 12.40
N LYS A 179 14.25 0.24 11.63
CA LYS A 179 15.20 1.23 12.12
C LYS A 179 14.73 2.63 11.77
N ARG A 180 15.05 3.57 12.61
CA ARG A 180 14.76 4.97 12.37
C ARG A 180 16.02 5.81 12.48
N SER A 181 16.03 6.89 11.75
CA SER A 181 16.94 8.01 11.93
C SER A 181 16.18 9.16 12.59
N THR A 182 16.83 9.90 13.47
CA THR A 182 16.30 11.14 14.06
C THR A 182 17.16 12.35 13.71
N ASP A 183 18.06 12.21 12.75
CA ASP A 183 19.01 13.24 12.31
C ASP A 183 18.97 13.46 10.78
N GLY A 184 17.80 13.24 10.18
CA GLY A 184 17.59 13.44 8.75
C GLY A 184 18.22 12.35 7.88
N GLY A 185 18.35 11.13 8.38
CA GLY A 185 18.92 10.00 7.63
C GLY A 185 20.43 9.93 7.64
N LYS A 186 21.12 10.67 8.52
CA LYS A 186 22.58 10.65 8.61
C LYS A 186 23.08 9.45 9.40
N THR A 187 22.36 9.08 10.47
CA THR A 187 22.59 7.87 11.25
C THR A 187 21.26 7.20 11.56
N PHE A 188 21.30 5.92 11.85
CA PHE A 188 20.11 5.13 12.22
C PHE A 188 20.32 4.39 13.54
N ASP A 189 19.21 3.98 14.16
CA ASP A 189 19.23 3.18 15.38
C ASP A 189 20.21 2.00 15.24
N THR A 190 21.03 1.80 16.27
CA THR A 190 21.99 0.69 16.27
C THR A 190 21.30 -0.68 16.28
N VAL A 191 20.20 -0.78 17.07
CA VAL A 191 19.40 -2.00 17.19
C VAL A 191 18.05 -1.76 16.53
N PRO A 192 17.56 -2.68 15.69
CA PRO A 192 16.25 -2.55 15.11
C PRO A 192 15.14 -2.75 16.17
N HIS A 193 14.02 -2.08 15.97
CA HIS A 193 12.79 -2.29 16.74
C HIS A 193 12.02 -3.46 16.16
N LEU A 194 11.53 -4.34 17.02
CA LEU A 194 10.57 -5.36 16.65
C LEU A 194 9.19 -4.72 16.45
N LEU A 195 8.55 -4.99 15.31
CA LEU A 195 7.26 -4.40 14.98
C LEU A 195 6.07 -5.11 15.63
N TYR A 196 6.25 -6.31 16.15
CA TYR A 196 5.18 -7.05 16.80
C TYR A 196 5.48 -7.28 18.29
N SER A 197 4.44 -7.23 19.11
CA SER A 197 4.53 -7.64 20.51
C SER A 197 4.74 -9.15 20.57
N GLN A 198 5.81 -9.59 21.23
CA GLN A 198 6.01 -11.02 21.50
C GLN A 198 4.83 -11.56 22.29
N GLY A 199 4.12 -12.50 21.66
CA GLY A 199 2.81 -12.96 21.98
C GLY A 199 2.44 -13.15 23.45
N THR A 200 1.24 -12.72 23.71
CA THR A 200 0.59 -12.93 25.01
C THR A 200 -0.06 -14.31 25.13
N THR A 201 -0.12 -15.08 24.04
CA THR A 201 -0.66 -16.44 24.03
C THR A 201 0.26 -17.41 23.27
N ALA A 202 0.32 -18.68 23.70
CA ALA A 202 1.18 -19.71 23.12
C ALA A 202 0.91 -20.02 21.63
N GLY A 203 -0.17 -19.52 21.05
CA GLY A 203 -0.47 -19.62 19.61
C GLY A 203 -0.05 -18.41 18.81
N GLU A 204 0.27 -17.28 19.44
CA GLU A 204 0.62 -16.02 18.77
C GLU A 204 2.13 -15.85 18.55
N SER A 205 2.96 -16.58 19.31
CA SER A 205 4.42 -16.58 19.13
C SER A 205 4.89 -17.24 17.82
N ALA A 206 4.01 -17.92 17.12
CA ALA A 206 4.26 -18.51 15.80
C ALA A 206 3.67 -17.64 14.68
N ARG A 207 3.52 -16.34 14.88
CA ARG A 207 3.13 -15.42 13.80
C ARG A 207 4.29 -15.30 12.83
N ASN A 208 4.31 -16.16 11.85
CA ASN A 208 5.14 -15.97 10.70
C ASN A 208 4.49 -14.86 9.87
N GLY A 209 4.87 -13.63 10.14
CA GLY A 209 4.65 -12.56 9.23
C GLY A 209 5.33 -12.89 7.92
N THR A 210 4.56 -13.08 6.87
CA THR A 210 5.12 -13.51 5.59
C THR A 210 5.42 -12.34 4.66
N SER A 211 4.75 -11.24 4.88
CA SER A 211 4.87 -10.08 4.01
C SER A 211 4.70 -8.81 4.83
N ILE A 212 5.75 -8.01 4.90
CA ILE A 212 5.69 -6.67 5.47
C ILE A 212 5.19 -5.71 4.40
N GLY A 213 4.17 -4.94 4.72
CA GLY A 213 3.67 -3.92 3.83
C GLY A 213 4.34 -2.56 4.04
N SER A 214 3.74 -1.52 3.47
CA SER A 214 4.30 -0.17 3.55
C SER A 214 4.38 0.36 4.98
N VAL A 215 5.30 1.27 5.21
CA VAL A 215 5.33 2.13 6.38
C VAL A 215 4.70 3.48 6.04
N SER A 216 3.88 4.03 6.94
CA SER A 216 3.27 5.35 6.80
C SER A 216 3.26 6.10 8.14
N THR A 217 3.18 7.44 8.09
CA THR A 217 3.19 8.32 9.26
C THR A 217 2.17 9.45 9.11
N ASP A 218 1.67 9.97 10.24
CA ASP A 218 0.79 11.13 10.27
C ASP A 218 1.52 12.47 10.47
N GLY A 219 2.85 12.44 10.53
CA GLY A 219 3.67 13.63 10.81
C GLY A 219 3.57 14.15 12.24
N LYS A 220 2.99 13.37 13.18
CA LYS A 220 2.72 13.78 14.57
C LYS A 220 3.13 12.74 15.59
N GLY A 221 3.90 11.74 15.16
CA GLY A 221 4.42 10.69 16.01
C GLY A 221 3.75 9.33 15.87
N HIS A 222 2.64 9.24 15.12
CA HIS A 222 2.07 7.94 14.82
C HIS A 222 2.72 7.34 13.57
N VAL A 223 3.10 6.08 13.68
CA VAL A 223 3.72 5.30 12.60
C VAL A 223 2.96 3.99 12.47
N TYR A 224 2.72 3.57 11.24
CA TYR A 224 1.92 2.41 10.89
C TYR A 224 2.69 1.53 9.92
N VAL A 225 2.78 0.24 10.23
CA VAL A 225 3.37 -0.77 9.33
C VAL A 225 2.39 -1.92 9.19
N SER A 226 1.91 -2.15 7.98
CA SER A 226 1.02 -3.27 7.70
C SER A 226 1.79 -4.57 7.49
N TYR A 227 1.21 -5.70 7.88
CA TYR A 227 1.75 -7.01 7.60
C TYR A 227 0.68 -8.10 7.57
N GLY A 228 0.97 -9.15 6.83
CA GLY A 228 0.14 -10.35 6.75
C GLY A 228 0.55 -11.40 7.75
N VAL A 229 -0.43 -12.13 8.30
CA VAL A 229 -0.20 -13.26 9.19
C VAL A 229 -0.73 -14.52 8.54
N THR A 230 0.13 -15.55 8.44
CA THR A 230 -0.27 -16.87 7.97
C THR A 230 -0.85 -17.69 9.13
N ARG A 231 -1.90 -18.43 8.82
CA ARG A 231 -2.44 -19.40 9.78
C ARG A 231 -1.70 -20.72 9.62
N LEU A 232 -1.23 -21.28 10.74
CA LEU A 232 -0.77 -22.67 10.78
C LEU A 232 -1.97 -23.59 10.64
N ASP A 233 -1.75 -24.80 10.10
CA ASP A 233 -2.76 -25.85 10.15
C ASP A 233 -3.15 -26.15 11.62
N THR A 234 -4.28 -26.80 11.82
CA THR A 234 -4.80 -27.13 13.15
C THR A 234 -3.88 -28.07 13.95
N THR A 235 -2.86 -28.63 13.31
CA THR A 235 -1.87 -29.53 13.95
C THR A 235 -0.59 -28.78 14.33
N GLY A 236 -0.39 -27.55 13.85
CA GLY A 236 0.80 -26.74 14.15
C GLY A 236 2.09 -27.25 13.50
N THR A 237 2.00 -28.18 12.56
CA THR A 237 3.16 -28.88 12.01
C THR A 237 3.40 -28.67 10.52
N GLN A 238 2.45 -28.12 9.76
CA GLN A 238 2.62 -27.84 8.33
C GLN A 238 2.08 -26.47 7.97
N TYR A 239 2.89 -25.71 7.26
CA TYR A 239 2.40 -24.58 6.48
C TYR A 239 1.54 -25.15 5.35
N VAL A 240 0.24 -25.07 5.50
CA VAL A 240 -0.69 -25.30 4.38
C VAL A 240 -0.55 -24.08 3.47
N THR A 241 0.34 -24.12 2.49
CA THR A 241 0.68 -23.01 1.61
C THR A 241 0.79 -21.67 2.37
N PRO A 242 1.79 -20.83 2.15
CA PRO A 242 1.95 -19.56 2.89
C PRO A 242 0.84 -18.59 2.50
N THR A 243 -0.37 -18.88 2.97
CA THR A 243 -1.55 -18.09 2.68
C THR A 243 -1.75 -17.12 3.83
N ILE A 244 -1.64 -15.84 3.55
CA ILE A 244 -2.03 -14.81 4.50
C ILE A 244 -3.52 -14.96 4.78
N SER A 245 -3.87 -15.12 6.04
CA SER A 245 -5.25 -15.30 6.50
C SER A 245 -5.75 -14.16 7.40
N GLN A 246 -4.85 -13.30 7.86
CA GLN A 246 -5.17 -12.14 8.68
C GLN A 246 -4.34 -10.94 8.25
N ILE A 247 -4.92 -9.75 8.38
CA ILE A 247 -4.25 -8.48 8.14
C ILE A 247 -4.09 -7.76 9.47
N VAL A 248 -2.87 -7.33 9.73
CA VAL A 248 -2.46 -6.67 10.96
C VAL A 248 -1.74 -5.36 10.63
N VAL A 249 -1.87 -4.38 11.50
CA VAL A 249 -1.06 -3.16 11.47
C VAL A 249 -0.34 -3.03 12.80
N ALA A 250 0.97 -2.96 12.76
CA ALA A 250 1.78 -2.51 13.87
C ALA A 250 1.64 -0.99 13.99
N VAL A 251 1.27 -0.51 15.16
CA VAL A 251 1.00 0.91 15.46
C VAL A 251 1.97 1.40 16.52
N SER A 252 2.64 2.49 16.25
CA SER A 252 3.41 3.27 17.21
C SER A 252 2.75 4.63 17.40
N GLY A 253 2.76 5.16 18.63
CA GLY A 253 2.31 6.51 18.97
C GLY A 253 3.43 7.40 19.50
N ASP A 254 4.68 6.97 19.37
CA ASP A 254 5.86 7.62 19.96
C ASP A 254 7.06 7.63 18.99
N TYR A 255 6.78 7.94 17.72
CA TYR A 255 7.79 8.03 16.65
C TYR A 255 8.54 6.72 16.41
N GLY A 256 7.86 5.58 16.52
CA GLY A 256 8.46 4.27 16.22
C GLY A 256 9.31 3.67 17.35
N VAL A 257 9.19 4.15 18.58
CA VAL A 257 9.93 3.61 19.73
C VAL A 257 9.27 2.35 20.28
N THR A 258 7.95 2.42 20.50
CA THR A 258 7.17 1.28 20.98
C THR A 258 6.06 0.92 19.99
N TRP A 259 5.71 -0.34 19.96
CA TRP A 259 4.78 -0.89 18.98
C TRP A 259 3.72 -1.78 19.62
N LYS A 260 2.53 -1.76 19.06
CA LYS A 260 1.45 -2.70 19.36
C LYS A 260 0.82 -3.20 18.07
N ASP A 261 0.40 -4.44 18.06
CA ASP A 261 -0.34 -5.04 16.96
C ASP A 261 -1.82 -4.73 17.08
N VAL A 262 -2.42 -4.36 15.97
CA VAL A 262 -3.87 -4.22 15.84
C VAL A 262 -4.35 -5.03 14.65
N THR A 263 -5.24 -5.98 14.90
CA THR A 263 -5.85 -6.76 13.83
C THR A 263 -6.82 -5.87 13.05
N VAL A 264 -6.54 -5.69 11.76
CA VAL A 264 -7.38 -4.96 10.82
C VAL A 264 -8.47 -5.87 10.29
N ASN A 265 -8.10 -7.05 9.78
CA ASN A 265 -9.01 -8.08 9.34
C ASN A 265 -8.61 -9.42 9.95
N PRO A 266 -9.45 -10.01 10.82
CA PRO A 266 -9.17 -11.31 11.41
C PRO A 266 -9.29 -12.47 10.40
N GLY A 267 -9.91 -12.21 9.24
CA GLY A 267 -10.17 -13.18 8.19
C GLY A 267 -11.11 -14.30 8.60
N TYR A 268 -11.69 -14.95 7.62
CA TYR A 268 -12.42 -16.21 7.80
C TYR A 268 -11.48 -17.40 7.95
N ALA A 269 -12.01 -18.55 8.39
CA ALA A 269 -11.19 -19.74 8.59
C ALA A 269 -10.50 -20.24 7.32
N ASP A 270 -11.11 -19.99 6.18
CA ASP A 270 -10.65 -20.33 4.83
C ASP A 270 -10.28 -19.10 3.99
N ALA A 271 -9.99 -17.97 4.64
CA ALA A 271 -9.55 -16.78 3.94
C ALA A 271 -8.17 -16.97 3.31
N ASN A 272 -8.02 -16.39 2.13
CA ASN A 272 -6.77 -16.37 1.39
C ASN A 272 -6.52 -14.97 0.84
N TYR A 273 -5.74 -14.18 1.56
CA TYR A 273 -5.31 -12.85 1.12
C TYR A 273 -4.01 -12.90 0.31
N GLY A 274 -3.69 -14.09 -0.22
CA GLY A 274 -2.54 -14.29 -1.09
C GLY A 274 -1.22 -14.27 -0.36
N ASN A 275 -0.17 -13.96 -1.10
CA ASN A 275 1.17 -13.66 -0.59
C ASN A 275 1.57 -12.29 -1.14
N PHE A 276 0.66 -11.33 -0.98
CA PHE A 276 0.81 -9.98 -1.52
C PHE A 276 1.23 -9.01 -0.44
N TRP A 277 1.83 -7.94 -0.90
CA TRP A 277 2.07 -6.78 -0.07
C TRP A 277 0.75 -6.05 0.18
N MET A 278 0.59 -5.56 1.38
CA MET A 278 -0.50 -4.69 1.79
C MET A 278 0.05 -3.30 2.06
N ALA A 279 -0.80 -2.30 2.05
CA ALA A 279 -0.33 -0.94 2.24
C ALA A 279 -1.18 -0.19 3.26
N THR A 280 -0.51 0.70 4.01
CA THR A 280 -1.15 1.72 4.82
C THR A 280 -0.89 3.10 4.26
N ALA A 281 -1.81 4.03 4.53
CA ALA A 281 -1.63 5.45 4.25
C ALA A 281 -2.40 6.27 5.27
N VAL A 282 -1.99 7.53 5.46
CA VAL A 282 -2.67 8.47 6.34
C VAL A 282 -3.12 9.67 5.52
N ASP A 283 -4.35 10.10 5.68
CA ASP A 283 -4.85 11.31 5.02
C ASP A 283 -4.53 12.59 5.82
N GLN A 284 -4.85 13.73 5.24
CA GLN A 284 -4.58 15.04 5.88
C GLN A 284 -5.32 15.28 7.20
N ALA A 285 -6.37 14.52 7.49
CA ALA A 285 -7.09 14.56 8.77
C ALA A 285 -6.52 13.60 9.82
N GLY A 286 -5.61 12.70 9.44
CA GLY A 286 -5.07 11.66 10.30
C GLY A 286 -5.88 10.36 10.28
N ILE A 287 -6.81 10.20 9.33
CA ILE A 287 -7.47 8.92 9.11
C ILE A 287 -6.46 7.96 8.48
N VAL A 288 -6.33 6.79 9.08
CA VAL A 288 -5.44 5.73 8.60
C VAL A 288 -6.23 4.77 7.73
N TYR A 289 -5.68 4.41 6.59
CA TYR A 289 -6.25 3.43 5.68
C TYR A 289 -5.33 2.21 5.59
N ALA A 290 -5.92 1.03 5.46
CA ALA A 290 -5.22 -0.21 5.14
C ALA A 290 -5.89 -0.87 3.93
N THR A 291 -5.10 -1.26 2.94
CA THR A 291 -5.56 -1.98 1.76
C THR A 291 -4.81 -3.29 1.59
N TYR A 292 -5.50 -4.28 1.08
CA TYR A 292 -4.98 -5.61 0.80
C TYR A 292 -5.80 -6.28 -0.30
N SER A 293 -5.26 -7.34 -0.88
CA SER A 293 -5.95 -8.12 -1.93
C SER A 293 -6.16 -9.56 -1.45
N GLY A 294 -7.26 -10.18 -1.85
CA GLY A 294 -7.49 -11.58 -1.52
C GLY A 294 -8.92 -12.03 -1.67
N ARG A 295 -9.23 -13.13 -0.99
CA ARG A 295 -10.53 -13.79 -0.94
C ARG A 295 -10.93 -14.03 0.51
N ASP A 296 -12.16 -13.72 0.84
CA ASP A 296 -12.72 -14.07 2.16
C ASP A 296 -12.94 -15.59 2.25
N HIS A 297 -13.33 -16.23 1.14
CA HIS A 297 -13.48 -17.67 1.01
C HIS A 297 -12.69 -18.17 -0.21
N ASP A 298 -11.57 -18.87 0.01
CA ASP A 298 -10.59 -19.22 -1.04
C ASP A 298 -11.19 -20.08 -2.16
N ALA A 299 -12.07 -21.02 -1.81
CA ALA A 299 -12.64 -21.94 -2.80
C ALA A 299 -13.67 -21.33 -3.73
N THR A 300 -14.34 -20.24 -3.35
CA THR A 300 -15.53 -19.72 -4.03
C THR A 300 -15.41 -18.29 -4.51
N ASP A 301 -14.60 -17.46 -3.83
CA ASP A 301 -14.58 -16.04 -4.08
C ASP A 301 -13.54 -15.68 -5.13
N PRO A 302 -13.80 -14.67 -5.97
CA PRO A 302 -12.77 -14.08 -6.80
C PRO A 302 -11.82 -13.23 -5.95
N MET A 303 -10.64 -12.94 -6.48
CA MET A 303 -9.70 -12.01 -5.85
C MET A 303 -10.28 -10.60 -5.84
N ARG A 304 -10.30 -9.96 -4.68
CA ARG A 304 -10.81 -8.61 -4.45
C ARG A 304 -9.76 -7.70 -3.83
N VAL A 305 -9.94 -6.40 -3.97
CA VAL A 305 -9.19 -5.39 -3.23
C VAL A 305 -10.10 -4.79 -2.18
N TYR A 306 -9.62 -4.84 -0.95
CA TYR A 306 -10.30 -4.35 0.24
C TYR A 306 -9.64 -3.08 0.75
N LEU A 307 -10.44 -2.23 1.36
CA LEU A 307 -10.01 -1.03 2.07
C LEU A 307 -10.71 -0.95 3.41
N GLN A 308 -9.95 -0.69 4.46
CA GLN A 308 -10.46 -0.39 5.79
C GLN A 308 -9.88 0.93 6.29
N ALA A 309 -10.59 1.60 7.18
CA ALA A 309 -10.18 2.90 7.71
C ALA A 309 -10.27 2.92 9.23
N SER A 310 -9.38 3.70 9.84
CA SER A 310 -9.36 3.99 11.27
C SER A 310 -9.34 5.49 11.50
N SER A 311 -10.23 5.99 12.35
CA SER A 311 -10.29 7.41 12.77
C SER A 311 -9.75 7.63 14.18
N ASP A 312 -9.18 6.62 14.80
CA ASP A 312 -8.68 6.62 16.17
C ASP A 312 -7.23 6.13 16.26
N PHE A 313 -6.41 6.55 15.30
CA PHE A 313 -4.98 6.25 15.24
C PHE A 313 -4.68 4.74 15.15
N GLY A 314 -5.46 4.01 14.36
CA GLY A 314 -5.26 2.59 14.13
C GLY A 314 -5.72 1.67 15.27
N ASN A 315 -6.45 2.18 16.28
CA ASN A 315 -6.92 1.35 17.39
C ASN A 315 -8.13 0.48 17.01
N THR A 316 -9.03 1.02 16.21
CA THR A 316 -10.18 0.29 15.65
C THR A 316 -10.32 0.56 14.17
N TRP A 317 -10.91 -0.38 13.46
CA TRP A 317 -11.03 -0.34 12.00
C TRP A 317 -12.47 -0.55 11.56
N THR A 318 -12.85 0.03 10.43
CA THR A 318 -14.14 -0.25 9.78
C THR A 318 -14.20 -1.71 9.32
N GLU A 319 -15.41 -2.19 9.03
CA GLU A 319 -15.57 -3.44 8.29
C GLU A 319 -14.86 -3.35 6.92
N PRO A 320 -14.41 -4.48 6.34
CA PRO A 320 -13.80 -4.52 5.02
C PRO A 320 -14.74 -3.95 3.95
N PHE A 321 -14.26 -2.97 3.21
CA PHE A 321 -14.97 -2.38 2.07
C PHE A 321 -14.33 -2.83 0.77
N VAL A 322 -15.09 -3.50 -0.10
CA VAL A 322 -14.61 -3.94 -1.42
C VAL A 322 -14.52 -2.73 -2.35
N VAL A 323 -13.29 -2.34 -2.72
CA VAL A 323 -13.03 -1.21 -3.62
C VAL A 323 -13.07 -1.63 -5.08
N SER A 324 -12.61 -2.84 -5.39
CA SER A 324 -12.55 -3.36 -6.76
C SER A 324 -13.95 -3.60 -7.34
N PRO A 325 -14.10 -3.72 -8.68
CA PRO A 325 -15.37 -4.08 -9.31
C PRO A 325 -15.89 -5.45 -8.84
N GLU A 326 -17.20 -5.69 -8.98
CA GLU A 326 -17.82 -6.96 -8.62
C GLU A 326 -17.40 -8.12 -9.54
N GLY A 327 -17.12 -7.86 -10.83
CA GLY A 327 -16.67 -8.86 -11.81
C GLY A 327 -15.18 -9.13 -11.77
N GLY A 328 -14.74 -10.26 -12.32
CA GLY A 328 -13.34 -10.58 -12.57
C GLY A 328 -12.47 -10.76 -11.31
N ASN A 329 -11.16 -10.54 -11.47
CA ASN A 329 -10.18 -10.61 -10.39
C ASN A 329 -9.37 -9.32 -10.27
N SER A 330 -9.01 -8.95 -9.04
CA SER A 330 -8.28 -7.73 -8.71
C SER A 330 -7.15 -8.04 -7.74
N LEU A 331 -5.91 -7.60 -8.07
CA LEU A 331 -4.68 -7.97 -7.38
C LEU A 331 -3.84 -6.74 -7.03
N PHE A 332 -2.95 -6.88 -6.04
CA PHE A 332 -1.92 -5.91 -5.69
C PHE A 332 -2.47 -4.53 -5.32
N GLY A 333 -3.44 -4.50 -4.37
CA GLY A 333 -3.99 -3.25 -3.87
C GLY A 333 -2.92 -2.38 -3.21
N TRP A 334 -2.83 -1.10 -3.61
CA TRP A 334 -2.01 -0.09 -2.96
C TRP A 334 -2.82 1.15 -2.64
N VAL A 335 -2.52 1.87 -1.53
CA VAL A 335 -3.30 3.02 -1.07
C VAL A 335 -2.43 4.23 -0.81
N ALA A 336 -3.00 5.42 -1.08
CA ALA A 336 -2.47 6.72 -0.69
C ALA A 336 -3.55 7.54 0.01
N GLY A 337 -3.15 8.33 1.00
CA GLY A 337 -4.02 9.28 1.69
C GLY A 337 -4.17 10.59 0.89
N GLY A 338 -5.40 11.06 0.77
CA GLY A 338 -5.72 12.35 0.16
C GLY A 338 -6.04 13.44 1.18
N GLY A 339 -6.97 14.32 0.84
CA GLY A 339 -7.59 15.25 1.78
C GLY A 339 -8.46 14.52 2.81
N PRO A 340 -9.03 15.25 3.78
CA PRO A 340 -9.83 14.66 4.85
C PRO A 340 -10.89 13.68 4.36
N GLY A 341 -10.83 12.43 4.82
CA GLY A 341 -11.77 11.39 4.50
C GLY A 341 -11.63 10.82 3.08
N VAL A 342 -10.48 10.99 2.42
CA VAL A 342 -10.23 10.53 1.05
C VAL A 342 -9.05 9.58 0.99
N ALA A 343 -9.28 8.37 0.45
CA ALA A 343 -8.25 7.43 0.06
C ALA A 343 -8.20 7.27 -1.47
N VAL A 344 -7.02 7.09 -2.02
CA VAL A 344 -6.79 6.72 -3.42
C VAL A 344 -6.21 5.31 -3.44
N VAL A 345 -6.86 4.39 -4.14
CA VAL A 345 -6.47 2.98 -4.21
C VAL A 345 -6.23 2.60 -5.66
N ALA A 346 -5.15 1.86 -5.92
CA ALA A 346 -4.85 1.31 -7.24
C ALA A 346 -4.69 -0.21 -7.18
N TRP A 347 -4.97 -0.91 -8.28
CA TRP A 347 -4.84 -2.37 -8.39
C TRP A 347 -4.79 -2.82 -9.85
N TYR A 348 -4.29 -4.04 -10.08
CA TYR A 348 -4.43 -4.73 -11.36
C TYR A 348 -5.78 -5.43 -11.44
N HIS A 349 -6.45 -5.32 -12.58
CA HIS A 349 -7.79 -5.86 -12.79
C HIS A 349 -7.88 -6.62 -14.10
N THR A 350 -8.61 -7.73 -14.05
CA THR A 350 -9.08 -8.48 -15.22
C THR A 350 -10.55 -8.83 -15.05
N ASP A 351 -11.33 -8.79 -16.13
CA ASP A 351 -12.72 -9.25 -16.15
C ASP A 351 -12.84 -10.79 -16.17
N ALA A 352 -11.73 -11.50 -16.31
CA ALA A 352 -11.73 -12.96 -16.36
C ALA A 352 -12.07 -13.55 -14.97
N ALA A 353 -12.93 -14.57 -14.96
CA ALA A 353 -13.31 -15.28 -13.73
C ALA A 353 -12.15 -16.12 -13.16
N ASP A 354 -11.28 -16.67 -14.02
CA ASP A 354 -10.07 -17.38 -13.62
C ASP A 354 -8.82 -16.56 -13.99
N LYS A 355 -8.05 -16.19 -12.99
CA LYS A 355 -6.82 -15.40 -13.13
C LYS A 355 -5.63 -16.16 -13.71
N ASN A 356 -5.73 -17.48 -13.90
CA ASN A 356 -4.64 -18.33 -14.37
C ASN A 356 -4.78 -18.74 -15.84
N VAL A 357 -5.82 -18.27 -16.55
CA VAL A 357 -6.02 -18.56 -17.97
C VAL A 357 -4.96 -17.84 -18.83
N PRO A 358 -4.35 -18.50 -19.84
CA PRO A 358 -3.22 -17.94 -20.59
C PRO A 358 -3.49 -16.65 -21.36
N ASP A 359 -4.73 -16.46 -21.84
CA ASP A 359 -5.07 -15.35 -22.75
C ASP A 359 -5.81 -14.19 -22.06
N ILE A 360 -5.82 -14.15 -20.73
CA ILE A 360 -6.46 -13.05 -20.00
C ILE A 360 -5.66 -11.78 -20.10
N THR A 361 -6.38 -10.66 -20.10
CA THR A 361 -5.77 -9.33 -20.18
C THR A 361 -5.98 -8.55 -18.88
N TRP A 362 -5.00 -7.76 -18.53
CA TRP A 362 -4.99 -6.95 -17.32
C TRP A 362 -4.82 -5.47 -17.64
N VAL A 363 -5.45 -4.66 -16.79
CA VAL A 363 -5.32 -3.21 -16.78
C VAL A 363 -5.04 -2.71 -15.37
N THR A 364 -4.44 -1.53 -15.25
CA THR A 364 -4.29 -0.85 -13.96
C THR A 364 -5.50 0.04 -13.72
N GLN A 365 -6.21 -0.20 -12.62
CA GLN A 365 -7.35 0.61 -12.19
C GLN A 365 -7.00 1.45 -10.98
N VAL A 366 -7.69 2.59 -10.83
CA VAL A 366 -7.59 3.51 -9.70
C VAL A 366 -8.98 3.91 -9.23
N ALA A 367 -9.15 4.01 -7.92
CA ALA A 367 -10.34 4.59 -7.32
C ALA A 367 -10.00 5.65 -6.28
N GLN A 368 -10.84 6.67 -6.18
CA GLN A 368 -10.94 7.52 -5.01
C GLN A 368 -12.14 7.08 -4.18
N VAL A 369 -11.91 6.78 -2.91
CA VAL A 369 -12.93 6.41 -1.92
C VAL A 369 -13.08 7.54 -0.92
N ARG A 370 -14.30 8.02 -0.72
CA ARG A 370 -14.60 9.16 0.15
C ARG A 370 -15.60 8.76 1.23
N GLY A 371 -15.32 9.16 2.46
CA GLY A 371 -16.25 9.01 3.59
C GLY A 371 -16.30 7.60 4.18
N LEU A 372 -15.29 6.74 3.96
CA LEU A 372 -15.28 5.38 4.50
C LEU A 372 -15.25 5.36 6.04
N ALA A 373 -14.47 6.24 6.69
CA ALA A 373 -14.30 6.23 8.15
C ALA A 373 -15.46 6.86 8.94
N GLY A 374 -16.54 7.26 8.30
CA GLY A 374 -17.61 8.01 8.93
C GLY A 374 -17.11 9.32 9.57
N THR A 375 -17.68 10.44 9.23
CA THR A 375 -17.33 11.73 9.82
C THR A 375 -17.81 11.82 11.26
N THR A 376 -17.12 11.23 12.23
CA THR A 376 -17.17 11.75 13.60
C THR A 376 -16.24 12.94 13.62
N ALA A 377 -16.78 14.12 13.29
CA ALA A 377 -16.12 15.37 13.59
C ALA A 377 -15.74 15.36 15.07
N GLY A 378 -14.45 15.47 15.36
CA GLY A 378 -13.94 15.58 16.73
C GLY A 378 -14.53 16.82 17.38
N THR A 379 -15.57 16.65 18.16
CA THR A 379 -15.98 17.63 19.16
C THR A 379 -15.09 17.42 20.37
N GLY A 380 -14.37 18.48 20.69
CA GLY A 380 -13.42 18.54 21.80
C GLY A 380 -13.96 17.96 23.09
N ALA A 381 -13.03 17.48 23.90
CA ALA A 381 -13.21 16.93 25.21
C ALA A 381 -14.14 17.81 26.09
N GLY A 382 -15.35 17.35 26.31
CA GLY A 382 -16.27 17.84 27.34
C GLY A 382 -16.52 16.73 28.34
N THR A 383 -16.01 16.85 29.53
CA THR A 383 -16.36 16.03 30.69
C THR A 383 -17.82 16.25 31.03
N GLY A 384 -18.69 15.31 30.63
CA GLY A 384 -20.10 15.32 30.95
C GLY A 384 -20.65 13.91 31.05
N THR A 385 -21.03 13.49 32.24
CA THR A 385 -21.81 12.26 32.50
C THR A 385 -23.12 12.30 31.76
N ALA A 386 -23.29 11.54 30.69
CA ALA A 386 -24.54 11.37 29.96
C ALA A 386 -25.21 10.06 30.37
N THR A 387 -26.32 10.22 31.11
CA THR A 387 -27.35 9.22 31.34
C THR A 387 -28.04 8.84 30.03
N GLY A 388 -28.34 7.53 29.90
CA GLY A 388 -28.88 6.86 28.73
C GLY A 388 -29.94 7.60 27.92
N ALA A 389 -29.54 7.96 26.71
CA ALA A 389 -30.45 8.19 25.60
C ALA A 389 -29.91 7.39 24.41
N ALA A 390 -30.80 6.63 23.78
CA ALA A 390 -30.53 5.78 22.65
C ALA A 390 -29.75 6.56 21.58
N LYS A 391 -28.55 6.13 21.30
CA LYS A 391 -27.73 6.56 20.16
C LYS A 391 -28.46 6.07 18.92
N ALA A 392 -29.32 6.92 18.34
CA ALA A 392 -29.81 6.68 16.99
C ALA A 392 -28.55 6.68 16.12
N ALA A 393 -28.12 5.51 15.67
CA ALA A 393 -27.11 5.37 14.65
C ALA A 393 -27.67 6.09 13.42
N ALA A 394 -27.19 7.30 13.15
CA ALA A 394 -27.33 7.89 11.83
C ALA A 394 -26.70 6.86 10.89
N ALA A 395 -27.49 6.30 9.97
CA ALA A 395 -26.97 5.41 8.96
C ALA A 395 -25.81 6.15 8.27
N ALA A 396 -24.59 5.66 8.47
CA ALA A 396 -23.43 6.24 7.84
C ALA A 396 -23.68 6.23 6.33
N ALA A 397 -23.55 7.37 5.68
CA ALA A 397 -23.71 7.45 4.23
C ALA A 397 -22.70 6.49 3.60
N SER A 398 -23.14 5.68 2.63
CA SER A 398 -22.25 4.77 1.91
C SER A 398 -21.08 5.56 1.31
N PRO A 399 -19.87 5.00 1.33
CA PRO A 399 -18.72 5.66 0.72
C PRO A 399 -18.97 5.99 -0.75
N VAL A 400 -18.50 7.15 -1.20
CA VAL A 400 -18.56 7.54 -2.60
C VAL A 400 -17.29 7.09 -3.29
N VAL A 401 -17.41 6.35 -4.38
CA VAL A 401 -16.27 5.79 -5.13
C VAL A 401 -16.26 6.32 -6.56
N TYR A 402 -15.16 6.95 -6.94
CA TYR A 402 -14.85 7.37 -8.31
C TYR A 402 -13.80 6.44 -8.88
N ARG A 403 -14.00 5.85 -10.05
CA ARG A 403 -13.08 4.88 -10.65
C ARG A 403 -12.60 5.34 -12.02
N GLY A 404 -11.42 4.87 -12.42
CA GLY A 404 -10.86 5.04 -13.75
C GLY A 404 -9.79 4.00 -14.04
N THR A 405 -9.52 3.80 -15.33
CA THR A 405 -8.42 2.95 -15.80
C THR A 405 -7.21 3.83 -16.05
N ALA A 406 -6.10 3.53 -15.39
CA ALA A 406 -4.86 4.29 -15.47
C ALA A 406 -3.96 3.84 -16.63
N SER A 407 -3.94 2.54 -16.93
CA SER A 407 -3.26 2.06 -18.15
C SER A 407 -4.10 2.41 -19.38
N ASP A 408 -3.49 3.02 -20.39
CA ASP A 408 -4.15 3.38 -21.65
C ASP A 408 -4.16 2.23 -22.66
N HIS A 409 -3.65 1.06 -22.24
CA HIS A 409 -3.59 -0.18 -23.02
C HIS A 409 -3.65 -1.40 -22.08
N VAL A 410 -3.68 -2.60 -22.65
CA VAL A 410 -3.50 -3.86 -21.93
C VAL A 410 -2.06 -3.93 -21.44
N MET A 411 -1.88 -3.87 -20.12
CA MET A 411 -0.54 -3.80 -19.51
C MET A 411 0.09 -5.17 -19.27
N HIS A 412 -0.71 -6.25 -19.32
CA HIS A 412 -0.25 -7.63 -19.18
C HIS A 412 -1.22 -8.59 -19.85
N THR A 413 -0.69 -9.68 -20.43
CA THR A 413 -1.48 -10.79 -20.97
C THR A 413 -0.98 -12.09 -20.36
N GLY A 414 -1.89 -12.91 -19.84
CA GLY A 414 -1.59 -14.17 -19.17
C GLY A 414 -1.94 -14.17 -17.69
N GLY A 415 -1.75 -15.30 -17.03
CA GLY A 415 -2.00 -15.45 -15.60
C GLY A 415 -0.87 -14.81 -14.78
N ILE A 416 -1.22 -14.18 -13.67
CA ILE A 416 -0.24 -13.61 -12.73
C ILE A 416 -0.01 -14.58 -11.58
N CYS A 417 1.24 -14.92 -11.32
CA CYS A 417 1.62 -15.67 -10.12
C CYS A 417 1.52 -14.78 -8.88
N THR A 418 0.97 -15.35 -7.81
CA THR A 418 0.69 -14.64 -6.56
C THR A 418 1.34 -15.31 -5.35
N PHE A 419 2.42 -16.06 -5.58
CA PHE A 419 3.13 -16.83 -4.56
C PHE A 419 4.57 -16.37 -4.33
N GLY A 420 4.93 -15.17 -4.78
CA GLY A 420 6.26 -14.60 -4.62
C GLY A 420 7.34 -15.52 -5.18
N ILE A 421 8.39 -15.77 -4.40
CA ILE A 421 9.52 -16.63 -4.80
C ILE A 421 9.12 -18.11 -5.04
N LEU A 422 7.93 -18.54 -4.62
CA LEU A 422 7.43 -19.89 -4.84
C LEU A 422 6.75 -20.08 -6.20
N CYS A 423 6.65 -19.03 -7.01
CA CYS A 423 6.14 -19.10 -8.37
C CYS A 423 6.95 -20.11 -9.20
N GLY A 424 6.25 -20.96 -9.96
CA GLY A 424 6.87 -22.05 -10.72
C GLY A 424 7.21 -23.30 -9.91
N VAL A 425 7.02 -23.28 -8.57
CA VAL A 425 7.19 -24.45 -7.71
C VAL A 425 5.83 -25.05 -7.31
N ILE A 426 4.81 -24.21 -7.15
CA ILE A 426 3.47 -24.65 -6.75
C ILE A 426 2.70 -25.12 -8.00
N PRO A 427 2.23 -26.39 -8.04
CA PRO A 427 1.46 -26.91 -9.17
C PRO A 427 0.15 -26.16 -9.39
N ASN A 428 -0.29 -26.08 -10.67
CA ASN A 428 -1.56 -25.49 -11.09
C ASN A 428 -1.70 -23.97 -10.82
N THR A 429 -0.58 -23.26 -10.72
CA THR A 429 -0.57 -21.80 -10.69
C THR A 429 0.19 -21.27 -11.90
N SER A 430 -0.09 -20.04 -12.30
CA SER A 430 0.77 -19.34 -13.25
C SER A 430 2.18 -19.25 -12.67
N ASP A 431 3.19 -19.42 -13.48
CA ASP A 431 4.60 -19.20 -13.15
C ASP A 431 5.08 -17.79 -13.56
N ASP A 432 4.19 -17.00 -14.16
CA ASP A 432 4.50 -15.65 -14.61
C ASP A 432 4.61 -14.67 -13.44
N ARG A 433 5.83 -14.22 -13.19
CA ARG A 433 6.20 -13.15 -12.26
C ARG A 433 6.70 -11.88 -12.95
N SER A 434 6.41 -11.69 -14.21
CA SER A 434 6.92 -10.54 -14.97
C SER A 434 6.46 -9.19 -14.43
N LEU A 435 5.36 -9.14 -13.67
CA LEU A 435 4.89 -7.94 -12.99
C LEU A 435 5.46 -7.79 -11.57
N LEU A 436 6.19 -8.81 -11.08
CA LEU A 436 6.66 -8.93 -9.71
C LEU A 436 5.50 -8.87 -8.70
N ASP A 437 5.66 -8.23 -7.53
CA ASP A 437 4.78 -8.47 -6.40
C ASP A 437 3.96 -7.24 -5.96
N PHE A 438 4.28 -6.03 -6.44
CA PHE A 438 3.55 -4.79 -6.12
C PHE A 438 3.82 -3.66 -7.10
N PHE A 439 3.08 -2.56 -6.92
CA PHE A 439 3.29 -1.26 -7.57
C PHE A 439 2.74 -0.15 -6.66
N LYS A 440 2.94 1.12 -7.00
CA LYS A 440 2.56 2.21 -6.10
C LYS A 440 1.61 3.22 -6.72
N VAL A 441 0.71 3.73 -5.88
CA VAL A 441 -0.10 4.93 -6.14
C VAL A 441 0.21 5.97 -5.07
N THR A 442 0.17 7.23 -5.43
CA THR A 442 0.25 8.37 -4.52
C THR A 442 -0.69 9.49 -4.98
N VAL A 443 -0.88 10.48 -4.11
CA VAL A 443 -1.57 11.73 -4.45
C VAL A 443 -0.51 12.79 -4.71
N ALA A 444 -0.47 13.27 -5.96
CA ALA A 444 0.44 14.33 -6.36
C ALA A 444 0.10 15.65 -5.65
N PRO A 445 1.02 16.63 -5.58
CA PRO A 445 0.80 17.90 -4.88
C PRO A 445 -0.39 18.72 -5.40
N ASP A 446 -0.85 18.48 -6.61
CA ASP A 446 -2.06 19.09 -7.17
C ASP A 446 -3.36 18.37 -6.78
N GLY A 447 -3.25 17.29 -6.00
CA GLY A 447 -4.35 16.46 -5.55
C GLY A 447 -4.82 15.42 -6.57
N MET A 448 -4.11 15.26 -7.68
CA MET A 448 -4.40 14.23 -8.67
C MET A 448 -3.71 12.92 -8.31
N ALA A 449 -4.36 11.79 -8.59
CA ALA A 449 -3.78 10.49 -8.41
C ALA A 449 -2.63 10.27 -9.42
N ALA A 450 -1.53 9.71 -8.93
CA ALA A 450 -0.41 9.28 -9.77
C ALA A 450 -0.07 7.83 -9.43
N VAL A 451 0.10 6.99 -10.45
CA VAL A 451 0.41 5.57 -10.30
C VAL A 451 1.59 5.20 -11.16
N VAL A 452 2.44 4.34 -10.63
CA VAL A 452 3.55 3.72 -11.36
C VAL A 452 3.39 2.21 -11.26
N PHE A 453 3.49 1.51 -12.39
CA PHE A 453 3.20 0.09 -12.49
C PHE A 453 4.13 -0.63 -13.46
N SER A 454 4.26 -1.94 -13.28
CA SER A 454 4.96 -2.81 -14.23
C SER A 454 4.10 -3.03 -15.46
N ASP A 455 4.71 -2.95 -16.64
CA ASP A 455 4.03 -3.04 -17.92
C ASP A 455 4.80 -3.97 -18.86
N ASN A 456 4.23 -5.12 -19.16
CA ASN A 456 4.76 -6.05 -20.15
C ASN A 456 3.78 -6.37 -21.29
N GLY A 457 2.75 -5.54 -21.45
CA GLY A 457 1.83 -5.61 -22.56
C GLY A 457 2.54 -5.39 -23.90
N ASP A 458 2.08 -6.06 -24.95
CA ASP A 458 2.64 -5.97 -26.31
C ASP A 458 4.15 -6.24 -26.41
N GLY A 459 4.68 -7.09 -25.52
CA GLY A 459 6.11 -7.42 -25.46
C GLY A 459 6.99 -6.35 -24.83
N ARG A 460 6.39 -5.37 -24.14
CA ARG A 460 7.10 -4.39 -23.34
C ARG A 460 7.73 -5.06 -22.12
N LYS A 461 8.63 -4.35 -21.50
CA LYS A 461 9.25 -4.70 -20.22
C LYS A 461 9.59 -3.40 -19.51
N ASP A 462 8.54 -2.65 -19.20
CA ASP A 462 8.65 -1.25 -18.80
C ASP A 462 8.16 -1.05 -17.36
N VAL A 463 8.64 0.00 -16.74
CA VAL A 463 7.98 0.69 -15.64
C VAL A 463 7.28 1.90 -16.24
N THR A 464 5.98 1.97 -16.03
CA THR A 464 5.09 2.93 -16.66
C THR A 464 4.43 3.81 -15.61
N PHE A 465 4.37 5.12 -15.89
CA PHE A 465 3.75 6.14 -15.06
C PHE A 465 2.46 6.63 -15.70
N ALA A 466 1.41 6.81 -14.89
CA ALA A 466 0.16 7.45 -15.29
C ALA A 466 -0.27 8.47 -14.26
N LYS A 467 -0.76 9.62 -14.70
CA LYS A 467 -1.30 10.68 -13.84
C LYS A 467 -2.73 11.01 -14.21
N GLN A 468 -3.58 11.15 -13.21
CA GLN A 468 -4.96 11.60 -13.35
C GLN A 468 -4.99 13.01 -13.98
N ASN A 469 -5.82 13.21 -15.00
CA ASN A 469 -6.01 14.49 -15.69
C ASN A 469 -7.45 14.99 -15.68
N GLY A 470 -8.39 14.20 -15.11
CA GLY A 470 -9.79 14.61 -14.96
C GLY A 470 -10.51 13.79 -13.87
N GLY A 471 -11.71 14.23 -13.53
CA GLY A 471 -12.44 13.77 -12.35
C GLY A 471 -12.07 14.58 -11.10
N PRO A 472 -12.60 14.22 -9.91
CA PRO A 472 -12.38 14.97 -8.68
C PRO A 472 -10.93 14.85 -8.19
N SER A 473 -10.38 15.97 -7.71
CA SER A 473 -9.11 15.97 -6.97
C SER A 473 -9.25 15.20 -5.67
N ALA A 474 -8.23 14.43 -5.28
CA ALA A 474 -8.19 13.78 -3.97
C ALA A 474 -8.08 14.78 -2.81
N PHE A 475 -7.69 16.02 -3.06
CA PHE A 475 -7.79 17.09 -2.07
C PHE A 475 -9.15 17.78 -2.16
N THR A 476 -9.78 18.02 -1.01
CA THR A 476 -11.05 18.72 -0.93
C THR A 476 -10.92 20.25 -1.07
N ALA A 477 -9.71 20.76 -0.83
CA ALA A 477 -9.28 22.12 -1.09
C ALA A 477 -7.82 22.09 -1.57
N LYS A 478 -7.43 23.08 -2.38
CA LYS A 478 -6.02 23.23 -2.76
C LYS A 478 -5.20 23.31 -1.47
N PRO A 479 -4.16 22.50 -1.27
CA PRO A 479 -3.27 22.63 -0.12
C PRO A 479 -2.80 24.08 -0.04
N PRO A 480 -2.66 24.67 1.15
CA PRO A 480 -2.02 25.96 1.26
C PRO A 480 -0.64 25.81 0.63
N SER A 481 -0.34 26.69 -0.35
CA SER A 481 1.02 26.76 -0.89
C SER A 481 1.95 26.89 0.30
N THR A 482 2.98 26.08 0.39
CA THR A 482 4.06 26.18 1.39
C THR A 482 4.82 27.48 1.10
N GLY A 483 4.13 28.60 1.30
CA GLY A 483 4.69 29.94 1.27
C GLY A 483 5.58 30.09 2.48
N GLY A 484 6.81 30.46 2.23
CA GLY A 484 7.86 30.61 3.22
C GLY A 484 7.39 31.29 4.50
N ARG A 485 7.76 30.72 5.60
CA ARG A 485 7.61 31.26 6.95
C ARG A 485 8.18 32.69 6.98
N PRO A 486 7.43 33.70 7.48
CA PRO A 486 8.01 35.02 7.71
C PRO A 486 9.11 34.89 8.77
N PRO A 487 10.18 35.71 8.71
CA PRO A 487 11.24 35.68 9.69
C PRO A 487 10.70 36.05 11.07
N GLY A 488 10.86 35.13 12.04
CA GLY A 488 10.42 35.27 13.40
C GLY A 488 11.24 36.30 14.15
N SER A 489 10.55 37.19 14.85
CA SER A 489 11.08 38.04 15.88
C SER A 489 11.54 37.21 17.09
N GLY A 490 12.75 37.46 17.55
CA GLY A 490 13.35 36.82 18.71
C GLY A 490 12.61 37.08 20.00
N GLY A 491 12.63 36.12 20.89
CA GLY A 491 12.22 36.20 22.30
C GLY A 491 13.12 35.31 23.13
N SER A 492 13.86 35.97 23.99
CA SER A 492 14.87 35.46 24.91
C SER A 492 14.29 34.68 26.08
N GLY A 493 15.01 33.69 26.58
CA GLY A 493 15.28 33.47 28.00
C GLY A 493 14.45 32.42 28.71
N GLY A 494 15.13 31.44 29.30
CA GLY A 494 14.64 30.62 30.39
C GLY A 494 15.42 29.32 30.58
N SER A 495 16.52 29.43 31.32
CA SER A 495 17.29 28.32 31.90
C SER A 495 16.50 27.58 32.98
N GLY A 496 16.48 26.26 32.93
CA GLY A 496 16.00 25.38 34.00
C GLY A 496 16.77 24.06 34.00
N SER A 497 17.70 23.95 34.95
CA SER A 497 18.46 22.76 35.28
C SER A 497 17.61 21.77 36.07
N GLY A 498 17.76 20.47 35.79
CA GLY A 498 17.16 19.41 36.60
C GLY A 498 17.79 18.05 36.30
N SER A 499 18.66 17.70 37.18
CA SER A 499 19.34 16.45 37.54
C SER A 499 18.71 15.10 37.19
N GLY A 500 19.50 14.20 36.70
CA GLY A 500 19.98 12.89 37.11
C GLY A 500 18.99 11.83 37.61
N GLY A 501 19.04 10.68 36.99
CA GLY A 501 18.51 9.43 37.49
C GLY A 501 19.07 8.24 36.71
N SER A 502 20.09 7.62 37.26
CA SER A 502 20.68 6.36 36.84
C SER A 502 19.80 5.19 37.25
N GLY A 503 19.67 4.15 36.45
CA GLY A 503 19.05 2.91 36.89
C GLY A 503 18.94 1.81 35.87
N GLY A 504 19.80 0.82 35.97
CA GLY A 504 19.46 -0.57 35.93
C GLY A 504 19.51 -1.29 34.61
N GLY A 505 20.67 -1.93 34.31
CA GLY A 505 20.80 -2.98 33.33
C GLY A 505 20.02 -4.22 33.76
N GLY A 506 19.10 -4.67 32.92
CA GLY A 506 18.46 -5.98 32.99
C GLY A 506 18.97 -6.86 31.86
N SER A 507 19.72 -7.90 32.20
CA SER A 507 20.15 -8.95 31.30
C SER A 507 18.95 -9.78 30.86
N LEU A 508 18.81 -9.97 29.54
CA LEU A 508 17.82 -10.84 28.92
C LEU A 508 18.19 -12.33 29.14
N PRO A 509 17.23 -13.21 29.40
CA PRO A 509 17.49 -14.64 29.44
C PRO A 509 17.64 -15.18 28.01
N ALA A 510 18.73 -15.92 27.79
CA ALA A 510 18.97 -16.69 26.58
C ALA A 510 18.01 -17.88 26.55
N THR A 511 17.05 -17.89 25.63
CA THR A 511 16.29 -19.08 25.27
C THR A 511 17.01 -19.77 24.13
N GLY A 512 17.59 -20.94 24.44
CA GLY A 512 18.25 -21.78 23.45
C GLY A 512 17.24 -22.37 22.49
N LEU A 513 17.31 -21.97 21.23
CA LEU A 513 16.77 -22.73 20.10
C LEU A 513 17.92 -23.50 19.45
N ASP A 514 17.64 -24.76 19.17
CA ASP A 514 18.61 -25.70 18.61
C ASP A 514 19.03 -25.26 17.21
N THR A 515 20.28 -24.81 17.10
CA THR A 515 20.89 -24.25 15.87
C THR A 515 20.95 -25.24 14.70
N ALA A 516 20.74 -26.54 14.94
CA ALA A 516 20.78 -27.56 13.89
C ALA A 516 19.55 -27.57 12.98
N THR A 517 18.37 -27.23 13.53
CA THR A 517 17.11 -27.16 12.75
C THR A 517 17.01 -25.90 11.92
N LEU A 518 17.56 -24.79 12.38
CA LEU A 518 17.60 -23.51 11.65
C LEU A 518 18.56 -23.54 10.46
N LEU A 519 19.69 -24.21 10.58
CA LEU A 519 20.66 -24.35 9.49
C LEU A 519 20.14 -25.23 8.34
N GLY A 520 19.25 -26.19 8.60
CA GLY A 520 18.63 -27.04 7.58
C GLY A 520 17.61 -26.28 6.70
N ALA A 521 16.78 -25.43 7.29
CA ALA A 521 15.78 -24.65 6.58
C ALA A 521 16.41 -23.46 5.82
N ALA A 522 17.35 -22.77 6.43
CA ALA A 522 18.10 -21.68 5.80
C ALA A 522 18.97 -22.19 4.63
N GLY A 523 19.58 -23.36 4.75
CA GLY A 523 20.35 -23.99 3.69
C GLY A 523 19.52 -24.36 2.46
N LEU A 524 18.27 -24.79 2.65
CA LEU A 524 17.33 -25.10 1.55
C LEU A 524 16.81 -23.82 0.88
N LEU A 525 16.53 -22.76 1.63
CA LEU A 525 16.08 -21.47 1.09
C LEU A 525 17.21 -20.76 0.34
N LEU A 526 18.43 -20.76 0.86
CA LEU A 526 19.61 -20.20 0.20
C LEU A 526 19.99 -20.99 -1.06
N ALA A 527 19.84 -22.31 -1.07
CA ALA A 527 20.06 -23.14 -2.25
C ALA A 527 18.97 -22.90 -3.32
N ALA A 528 17.72 -22.72 -2.94
CA ALA A 528 16.63 -22.36 -3.84
C ALA A 528 16.83 -20.96 -4.43
N ALA A 529 17.21 -19.98 -3.63
CA ALA A 529 17.52 -18.63 -4.07
C ALA A 529 18.72 -18.59 -5.03
N ALA A 530 19.79 -19.36 -4.75
CA ALA A 530 20.96 -19.45 -5.62
C ALA A 530 20.68 -20.16 -6.94
N VAL A 531 19.78 -21.16 -6.97
CA VAL A 531 19.37 -21.86 -8.19
C VAL A 531 18.46 -20.96 -9.05
N LEU A 532 17.57 -20.21 -8.43
CA LEU A 532 16.68 -19.27 -9.11
C LEU A 532 17.47 -18.07 -9.70
N ARG A 533 18.46 -17.55 -8.98
CA ARG A 533 19.37 -16.51 -9.50
C ARG A 533 20.18 -16.96 -10.72
N ARG A 534 20.63 -18.22 -10.76
CA ARG A 534 21.36 -18.76 -11.93
C ARG A 534 20.46 -18.93 -13.16
N ARG A 535 19.14 -19.08 -12.99
CA ARG A 535 18.19 -19.17 -14.11
C ARG A 535 17.76 -17.78 -14.61
N ALA A 536 17.76 -16.76 -13.77
CA ALA A 536 17.45 -15.39 -14.17
C ALA A 536 18.60 -14.73 -14.98
N VAL A 537 19.84 -15.08 -14.68
CA VAL A 537 21.04 -14.55 -15.38
C VAL A 537 21.36 -15.30 -16.69
N GLY A 538 20.70 -16.41 -16.97
CA GLY A 538 20.97 -17.27 -18.15
C GLY A 538 19.91 -17.24 -19.24
N ARG A 539 19.03 -16.23 -19.28
CA ARG A 539 18.05 -16.06 -20.39
C ARG A 539 18.08 -14.66 -20.96
#